data_a478bac497988bad87b7201dda3b42da
#
_entry.id   a478bac497988bad87b7201dda3b42da
#
_cell.length_a   1.000
_cell.length_b   1.000
_cell.length_c   1.000
_cell.angle_alpha   90.00
_cell.angle_beta   90.00
_cell.angle_gamma   90.00
#
_symmetry.space_group_name_H-M   'P 1'
#
loop_
_entity.id
_entity.type
_entity.pdbx_description
1 polymer ?
#
loop_
_entity_poly.entity_id
_entity_poly.type
_entity_poly.pdbx_seq_one_letter_code
_entity_poly.pdbx_strand_id
1 'polypeptide(L)'
;MAEYKKNSLSLTNTIALGTGVMIGAGIFALLGQVAELSGQWFPFAFLIGAVISGFSSYTYVKMSNTYPSAGGIGMYLKKVYGKTAWTATGALLMALSMVINESLVARTFGTYVLELFDVESKGFWPPILGVLLLITAFIVNVMGNKAIGGSSLVMAILKIGGI
;
A
#
# COMPACT_ATOMS: atom_id res chain seq x y z
N MET A 1 -15.52 20.24 -12.70
CA MET A 1 -14.68 19.06 -13.00
C MET A 1 -13.32 19.34 -12.40
N ALA A 2 -12.77 18.45 -11.60
CA ALA A 2 -11.40 18.66 -11.10
C ALA A 2 -10.43 18.57 -12.29
N GLU A 3 -9.67 19.62 -12.49
CA GLU A 3 -8.68 19.71 -13.56
C GLU A 3 -7.46 18.89 -13.13
N TYR A 4 -7.26 17.72 -13.72
CA TYR A 4 -6.11 16.87 -13.44
C TYR A 4 -4.84 17.51 -14.00
N LYS A 5 -3.83 17.69 -13.17
CA LYS A 5 -2.50 18.12 -13.62
C LYS A 5 -1.91 17.05 -14.53
N LYS A 6 -1.86 17.31 -15.82
CA LYS A 6 -1.19 16.42 -16.79
C LYS A 6 0.30 16.34 -16.46
N ASN A 7 0.86 15.14 -16.55
CA ASN A 7 2.29 14.86 -16.33
C ASN A 7 2.83 15.24 -14.93
N SER A 8 2.00 15.13 -13.89
CA SER A 8 2.43 15.40 -12.50
C SER A 8 3.44 14.38 -11.96
N LEU A 9 3.45 13.16 -12.51
CA LEU A 9 4.41 12.10 -12.21
C LEU A 9 4.99 11.54 -13.51
N SER A 10 6.30 11.28 -13.54
CA SER A 10 6.94 10.54 -14.63
C SER A 10 6.61 9.05 -14.55
N LEU A 11 6.77 8.32 -15.66
CA LEU A 11 6.57 6.87 -15.69
C LEU A 11 7.45 6.16 -14.65
N THR A 12 8.72 6.56 -14.56
CA THR A 12 9.67 6.01 -13.58
C THR A 12 9.19 6.22 -12.14
N ASN A 13 8.71 7.42 -11.80
CA ASN A 13 8.18 7.72 -10.47
C ASN A 13 6.90 6.93 -10.17
N THR A 14 6.06 6.71 -11.19
CA THR A 14 4.83 5.90 -11.03
C THR A 14 5.16 4.43 -10.80
N ILE A 15 6.12 3.87 -11.55
CA ILE A 15 6.61 2.50 -11.34
C ILE A 15 7.26 2.37 -9.96
N ALA A 16 8.13 3.32 -9.58
CA ALA A 16 8.78 3.32 -8.28
C ALA A 16 7.77 3.39 -7.12
N LEU A 17 6.73 4.22 -7.25
CA LEU A 17 5.65 4.31 -6.28
C LEU A 17 4.90 2.97 -6.15
N GLY A 18 4.49 2.37 -7.27
CA GLY A 18 3.79 1.08 -7.29
C GLY A 18 4.64 -0.04 -6.71
N THR A 19 5.89 -0.17 -7.16
CA THR A 19 6.84 -1.17 -6.66
C THR A 19 7.13 -0.95 -5.17
N GLY A 20 7.33 0.30 -4.75
CA GLY A 20 7.59 0.66 -3.36
C GLY A 20 6.44 0.31 -2.42
N VAL A 21 5.19 0.38 -2.89
CA VAL A 21 4.01 -0.08 -2.11
C VAL A 21 3.95 -1.60 -2.06
N MET A 22 4.24 -2.29 -3.16
CA MET A 22 4.22 -3.76 -3.22
C MET A 22 5.32 -4.38 -2.34
N ILE A 23 6.55 -3.84 -2.39
CA ILE A 23 7.66 -4.20 -1.50
C ILE A 23 7.47 -3.46 -0.16
N GLY A 24 6.55 -3.92 0.65
CA GLY A 24 6.19 -3.29 1.92
C GLY A 24 5.65 -4.32 2.90
N ALA A 25 4.46 -4.07 3.41
CA ALA A 25 3.81 -4.93 4.41
C ALA A 25 3.71 -6.40 3.99
N GLY A 26 3.54 -6.70 2.69
CA GLY A 26 3.47 -8.07 2.19
C GLY A 26 4.73 -8.88 2.47
N ILE A 27 5.91 -8.28 2.30
CA ILE A 27 7.19 -8.97 2.56
C ILE A 27 7.60 -8.81 4.02
N PHE A 28 7.62 -7.58 4.53
CA PHE A 28 8.21 -7.31 5.84
C PHE A 28 7.29 -7.62 7.02
N ALA A 29 5.96 -7.54 6.88
CA ALA A 29 5.04 -7.76 7.98
C ALA A 29 4.32 -9.11 7.92
N LEU A 30 4.00 -9.62 6.72
CA LEU A 30 3.14 -10.80 6.57
C LEU A 30 3.92 -12.08 6.27
N LEU A 31 5.18 -12.00 5.79
CA LEU A 31 5.95 -13.17 5.40
C LEU A 31 6.09 -14.18 6.55
N GLY A 32 6.42 -13.72 7.75
CA GLY A 32 6.54 -14.56 8.95
C GLY A 32 5.21 -15.23 9.31
N GLN A 33 4.10 -14.50 9.27
CA GLN A 33 2.78 -15.04 9.60
C GLN A 33 2.33 -16.09 8.56
N VAL A 34 2.57 -15.83 7.27
CA VAL A 34 2.26 -16.81 6.22
C VAL A 34 3.13 -18.06 6.37
N ALA A 35 4.42 -17.91 6.69
CA ALA A 35 5.31 -19.04 6.94
C ALA A 35 4.86 -19.87 8.15
N GLU A 36 4.43 -19.24 9.23
CA GLU A 36 3.92 -19.91 10.42
C GLU A 36 2.65 -20.70 10.14
N LEU A 37 1.69 -20.11 9.41
CA LEU A 37 0.41 -20.74 9.07
C LEU A 37 0.53 -21.84 8.01
N SER A 38 1.43 -21.67 7.04
CA SER A 38 1.56 -22.57 5.88
C SER A 38 2.65 -23.62 6.05
N GLY A 39 3.53 -23.47 7.03
CA GLY A 39 4.66 -24.35 7.27
C GLY A 39 5.50 -24.56 6.00
N GLN A 40 5.78 -25.83 5.66
CA GLN A 40 6.55 -26.18 4.46
C GLN A 40 5.88 -25.79 3.13
N TRP A 41 4.57 -25.50 3.12
CA TRP A 41 3.80 -25.08 1.95
C TRP A 41 3.84 -23.57 1.68
N PHE A 42 4.54 -22.83 2.50
CA PHE A 42 4.66 -21.38 2.39
C PHE A 42 5.03 -20.85 0.97
N PRO A 43 5.99 -21.45 0.22
CA PRO A 43 6.28 -20.96 -1.14
C PRO A 43 5.09 -21.12 -2.11
N PHE A 44 4.32 -22.21 -1.95
CA PHE A 44 3.11 -22.44 -2.75
C PHE A 44 1.99 -21.47 -2.40
N ALA A 45 1.85 -21.07 -1.14
CA ALA A 45 0.88 -20.07 -0.74
C ALA A 45 1.14 -18.73 -1.45
N PHE A 46 2.41 -18.30 -1.53
CA PHE A 46 2.80 -17.10 -2.28
C PHE A 46 2.58 -17.25 -3.80
N LEU A 47 2.87 -18.41 -4.36
CA LEU A 47 2.67 -18.67 -5.77
C LEU A 47 1.18 -18.60 -6.16
N ILE A 48 0.30 -19.20 -5.35
CA ILE A 48 -1.15 -19.13 -5.54
C ILE A 48 -1.62 -17.68 -5.41
N GLY A 49 -1.15 -16.96 -4.38
CA GLY A 49 -1.44 -15.54 -4.19
C GLY A 49 -1.01 -14.69 -5.38
N ALA A 50 0.16 -14.97 -5.97
CA ALA A 50 0.65 -14.27 -7.16
C ALA A 50 -0.25 -14.52 -8.38
N VAL A 51 -0.72 -15.76 -8.61
CA VAL A 51 -1.65 -16.08 -9.68
C VAL A 51 -2.97 -15.32 -9.51
N ILE A 52 -3.57 -15.34 -8.32
CA ILE A 52 -4.81 -14.63 -8.03
C ILE A 52 -4.62 -13.11 -8.24
N SER A 53 -3.50 -12.55 -7.76
CA SER A 53 -3.15 -11.15 -7.94
C SER A 53 -2.95 -10.79 -9.42
N GLY A 54 -2.39 -11.70 -10.22
CA GLY A 54 -2.22 -11.53 -11.65
C GLY A 54 -3.56 -11.36 -12.38
N PHE A 55 -4.54 -12.20 -12.09
CA PHE A 55 -5.90 -12.05 -12.64
C PHE A 55 -6.57 -10.75 -12.20
N SER A 56 -6.43 -10.40 -10.94
CA SER A 56 -6.94 -9.13 -10.42
C SER A 56 -6.30 -7.93 -11.12
N SER A 57 -4.98 -7.94 -11.27
CA SER A 57 -4.21 -6.88 -11.94
C SER A 57 -4.66 -6.66 -13.38
N TYR A 58 -4.95 -7.72 -14.11
CA TYR A 58 -5.46 -7.62 -15.48
C TYR A 58 -6.74 -6.79 -15.53
N THR A 59 -7.67 -7.03 -14.61
CA THR A 59 -8.92 -6.28 -14.52
C THR A 59 -8.65 -4.79 -14.23
N TYR A 60 -7.75 -4.49 -13.28
CA TYR A 60 -7.39 -3.10 -12.96
C TYR A 60 -6.73 -2.38 -14.12
N VAL A 61 -5.83 -3.03 -14.85
CA VAL A 61 -5.18 -2.47 -16.04
C VAL A 61 -6.22 -2.13 -17.11
N LYS A 62 -7.15 -3.04 -17.40
CA LYS A 62 -8.25 -2.80 -18.36
C LYS A 62 -9.13 -1.62 -17.93
N MET A 63 -9.53 -1.59 -16.66
CA MET A 63 -10.40 -0.53 -16.14
C MET A 63 -9.70 0.83 -16.12
N SER A 64 -8.42 0.90 -15.73
CA SER A 64 -7.67 2.15 -15.69
C SER A 64 -7.40 2.73 -17.08
N ASN A 65 -7.17 1.88 -18.08
CA ASN A 65 -7.01 2.32 -19.47
C ASN A 65 -8.32 2.81 -20.08
N THR A 66 -9.45 2.19 -19.73
CA THR A 66 -10.77 2.56 -20.27
C THR A 66 -11.35 3.78 -19.54
N TYR A 67 -11.13 3.88 -18.22
CA TYR A 67 -11.69 4.95 -17.38
C TYR A 67 -10.61 5.56 -16.50
N PRO A 68 -9.65 6.32 -17.09
CA PRO A 68 -8.60 6.96 -16.30
C PRO A 68 -9.21 7.91 -15.26
N SER A 69 -8.93 7.68 -13.99
CA SER A 69 -9.51 8.43 -12.89
C SER A 69 -8.64 8.34 -11.63
N ALA A 70 -8.58 9.43 -10.88
CA ALA A 70 -7.98 9.46 -9.55
C ALA A 70 -8.90 8.83 -8.46
N GLY A 71 -10.12 8.47 -8.80
CA GLY A 71 -11.10 7.91 -7.86
C GLY A 71 -10.96 6.40 -7.58
N GLY A 72 -10.00 5.72 -8.21
CA GLY A 72 -9.70 4.31 -7.96
C GLY A 72 -10.92 3.39 -8.11
N ILE A 73 -10.97 2.37 -7.24
CA ILE A 73 -12.06 1.37 -7.23
C ILE A 73 -13.43 2.00 -7.10
N GLY A 74 -13.60 3.01 -6.25
CA GLY A 74 -14.90 3.66 -6.06
C GLY A 74 -15.45 4.24 -7.35
N MET A 75 -14.57 4.78 -8.21
CA MET A 75 -14.97 5.29 -9.51
C MET A 75 -15.33 4.15 -10.49
N TYR A 76 -14.58 3.05 -10.48
CA TYR A 76 -14.87 1.90 -11.33
C TYR A 76 -16.21 1.25 -10.97
N LEU A 77 -16.46 1.05 -9.68
CA LEU A 77 -17.76 0.57 -9.21
C LEU A 77 -18.91 1.51 -9.60
N LYS A 78 -18.70 2.82 -9.48
CA LYS A 78 -19.68 3.82 -9.90
C LYS A 78 -19.97 3.78 -11.42
N LYS A 79 -18.96 3.49 -12.23
CA LYS A 79 -19.12 3.34 -13.69
C LYS A 79 -19.92 2.10 -14.06
N VAL A 80 -19.72 0.99 -13.34
CA VAL A 80 -20.40 -0.30 -13.60
C VAL A 80 -21.81 -0.32 -12.99
N TYR A 81 -21.93 0.06 -11.72
CA TYR A 81 -23.17 -0.09 -10.93
C TYR A 81 -23.92 1.21 -10.70
N GLY A 82 -23.42 2.35 -11.22
CA GLY A 82 -24.02 3.65 -11.00
C GLY A 82 -23.89 4.15 -9.56
N LYS A 83 -24.77 5.10 -9.18
CA LYS A 83 -24.86 5.64 -7.81
C LYS A 83 -25.81 4.76 -6.97
N THR A 84 -25.33 3.59 -6.58
CA THR A 84 -26.13 2.60 -5.82
C THR A 84 -25.53 2.37 -4.43
N ALA A 85 -26.30 1.72 -3.55
CA ALA A 85 -25.82 1.28 -2.25
C ALA A 85 -24.60 0.34 -2.38
N TRP A 86 -24.58 -0.54 -3.38
CA TRP A 86 -23.46 -1.42 -3.66
C TRP A 86 -22.15 -0.66 -3.93
N THR A 87 -22.22 0.41 -4.72
CA THR A 87 -21.05 1.28 -4.99
C THR A 87 -20.56 1.96 -3.71
N ALA A 88 -21.48 2.48 -2.89
CA ALA A 88 -21.14 3.12 -1.63
C ALA A 88 -20.53 2.13 -0.64
N THR A 89 -21.11 0.95 -0.50
CA THR A 89 -20.59 -0.11 0.37
C THR A 89 -19.19 -0.56 -0.06
N GLY A 90 -18.97 -0.80 -1.36
CA GLY A 90 -17.67 -1.19 -1.88
C GLY A 90 -16.58 -0.12 -1.64
N ALA A 91 -16.92 1.16 -1.84
CA ALA A 91 -16.01 2.27 -1.57
C ALA A 91 -15.68 2.40 -0.07
N LEU A 92 -16.66 2.18 0.80
CA LEU A 92 -16.50 2.24 2.25
C LEU A 92 -15.65 1.07 2.76
N LEU A 93 -15.90 -0.14 2.27
CA LEU A 93 -15.08 -1.31 2.60
C LEU A 93 -13.63 -1.13 2.17
N MET A 94 -13.40 -0.53 1.00
CA MET A 94 -12.05 -0.20 0.54
C MET A 94 -11.37 0.81 1.46
N ALA A 95 -12.06 1.86 1.87
CA ALA A 95 -11.53 2.84 2.82
C ALA A 95 -11.17 2.20 4.17
N LEU A 96 -12.05 1.36 4.71
CA LEU A 96 -11.81 0.61 5.95
C LEU A 96 -10.59 -0.33 5.81
N SER A 97 -10.49 -1.04 4.69
CA SER A 97 -9.36 -1.92 4.40
C SER A 97 -8.03 -1.15 4.40
N MET A 98 -8.00 0.05 3.80
CA MET A 98 -6.82 0.91 3.82
C MET A 98 -6.44 1.35 5.24
N VAL A 99 -7.41 1.75 6.07
CA VAL A 99 -7.16 2.14 7.46
C VAL A 99 -6.57 0.98 8.27
N ILE A 100 -7.12 -0.23 8.10
CA ILE A 100 -6.61 -1.43 8.77
C ILE A 100 -5.19 -1.74 8.31
N ASN A 101 -4.93 -1.67 7.00
CA ASN A 101 -3.60 -1.90 6.45
C ASN A 101 -2.56 -0.90 6.97
N GLU A 102 -2.89 0.39 7.00
CA GLU A 102 -2.00 1.43 7.55
C GLU A 102 -1.74 1.22 9.05
N SER A 103 -2.73 0.77 9.80
CA SER A 103 -2.57 0.44 11.22
C SER A 103 -1.60 -0.72 11.43
N LEU A 104 -1.66 -1.75 10.58
CA LEU A 104 -0.73 -2.87 10.58
C LEU A 104 0.70 -2.40 10.29
N VAL A 105 0.89 -1.61 9.23
CA VAL A 105 2.20 -1.08 8.82
C VAL A 105 2.79 -0.20 9.93
N ALA A 106 1.99 0.68 10.51
CA ALA A 106 2.42 1.57 11.60
C ALA A 106 2.89 0.77 12.82
N ARG A 107 2.15 -0.25 13.21
CA ARG A 107 2.51 -1.14 14.33
C ARG A 107 3.80 -1.92 14.04
N THR A 108 3.91 -2.51 12.85
CA THR A 108 5.11 -3.26 12.44
C THR A 108 6.35 -2.37 12.43
N PHE A 109 6.23 -1.14 11.94
CA PHE A 109 7.30 -0.16 12.00
C PHE A 109 7.77 0.10 13.44
N GLY A 110 6.83 0.34 14.35
CA GLY A 110 7.16 0.55 15.76
C GLY A 110 7.90 -0.63 16.39
N THR A 111 7.48 -1.86 16.08
CA THR A 111 8.13 -3.07 16.57
C THR A 111 9.55 -3.21 16.01
N TYR A 112 9.74 -3.05 14.70
CA TYR A 112 11.06 -3.18 14.07
C TYR A 112 12.05 -2.10 14.50
N VAL A 113 11.59 -0.87 14.72
CA VAL A 113 12.47 0.18 15.26
C VAL A 113 12.97 -0.18 16.65
N LEU A 114 12.12 -0.72 17.52
CA LEU A 114 12.53 -1.12 18.86
C LEU A 114 13.48 -2.32 18.84
N GLU A 115 13.23 -3.31 17.99
CA GLU A 115 14.12 -4.45 17.78
C GLU A 115 15.51 -4.01 17.28
N LEU A 116 15.57 -3.01 16.41
CA LEU A 116 16.85 -2.47 15.91
C LEU A 116 17.71 -1.86 17.03
N PHE A 117 17.09 -1.32 18.08
CA PHE A 117 17.78 -0.75 19.25
C PHE A 117 17.86 -1.71 20.44
N ASP A 118 17.52 -2.99 20.26
CA ASP A 118 17.51 -4.03 21.29
C ASP A 118 16.64 -3.65 22.51
N VAL A 119 15.56 -2.92 22.24
CA VAL A 119 14.57 -2.52 23.25
C VAL A 119 13.38 -3.46 23.19
N GLU A 120 12.96 -3.99 24.34
CA GLU A 120 11.76 -4.83 24.39
C GLU A 120 10.55 -4.12 23.77
N SER A 121 9.94 -4.75 22.76
CA SER A 121 8.79 -4.22 21.99
C SER A 121 7.47 -4.32 22.76
N LYS A 122 7.51 -4.16 24.09
CA LYS A 122 6.35 -4.22 24.98
C LYS A 122 5.89 -2.83 25.41
N GLY A 123 4.58 -2.70 25.60
CA GLY A 123 3.97 -1.50 26.17
C GLY A 123 3.59 -0.43 25.13
N PHE A 124 3.79 0.84 25.49
CA PHE A 124 3.30 1.99 24.72
C PHE A 124 4.21 2.44 23.56
N TRP A 125 5.44 1.97 23.48
CA TRP A 125 6.40 2.43 22.50
C TRP A 125 6.04 2.11 21.05
N PRO A 126 5.64 0.85 20.69
CA PRO A 126 5.27 0.53 19.31
C PRO A 126 4.13 1.41 18.77
N PRO A 127 3.02 1.64 19.50
CA PRO A 127 1.97 2.56 19.02
C PRO A 127 2.45 4.00 18.88
N ILE A 128 3.29 4.53 19.78
CA ILE A 128 3.81 5.91 19.70
C ILE A 128 4.65 6.08 18.43
N LEU A 129 5.56 5.16 18.16
CA LEU A 129 6.39 5.17 16.94
C LEU A 129 5.52 5.02 15.68
N GLY A 130 4.49 4.19 15.74
CA GLY A 130 3.52 4.05 14.67
C GLY A 130 2.77 5.36 14.37
N VAL A 131 2.29 6.05 15.41
CA VAL A 131 1.63 7.36 15.26
C VAL A 131 2.59 8.39 14.70
N LEU A 132 3.84 8.41 15.16
CA LEU A 132 4.88 9.31 14.63
C LEU A 132 5.10 9.08 13.13
N LEU A 133 5.16 7.81 12.70
CA LEU A 133 5.24 7.46 11.28
C LEU A 133 4.06 8.01 10.49
N LEU A 134 2.83 7.83 10.99
CA LEU A 134 1.62 8.30 10.32
C LEU A 134 1.59 9.83 10.20
N ILE A 135 2.00 10.55 11.25
CA ILE A 135 2.13 12.01 11.21
C ILE A 135 3.17 12.44 10.17
N THR A 136 4.32 11.79 10.13
CA THR A 136 5.36 12.07 9.14
C THR A 136 4.87 11.82 7.72
N ALA A 137 4.21 10.69 7.49
CA ALA A 137 3.61 10.36 6.20
C ALA A 137 2.54 11.38 5.79
N PHE A 138 1.72 11.84 6.73
CA PHE A 138 0.74 12.89 6.49
C PHE A 138 1.39 14.21 6.06
N ILE A 139 2.44 14.65 6.77
CA ILE A 139 3.18 15.87 6.44
C ILE A 139 3.77 15.78 5.03
N VAL A 140 4.43 14.66 4.70
CA VAL A 140 5.00 14.42 3.36
C VAL A 140 3.90 14.45 2.28
N ASN A 141 2.74 13.87 2.58
CA ASN A 141 1.60 13.85 1.64
C ASN A 141 1.07 15.26 1.37
N VAL A 142 0.97 16.10 2.40
CA VAL A 142 0.53 17.51 2.27
C VAL A 142 1.51 18.35 1.46
N MET A 143 2.82 18.02 1.49
CA MET A 143 3.84 18.71 0.68
C MET A 143 3.69 18.50 -0.83
N GLY A 144 2.87 17.55 -1.26
CA GLY A 144 2.44 17.35 -2.64
C GLY A 144 3.30 16.40 -3.49
N ASN A 145 2.87 16.21 -4.73
CA ASN A 145 3.38 15.16 -5.64
C ASN A 145 4.90 15.21 -5.93
N LYS A 146 5.54 16.36 -5.84
CA LYS A 146 6.99 16.46 -6.05
C LYS A 146 7.77 15.80 -4.91
N ALA A 147 7.35 16.02 -3.67
CA ALA A 147 7.95 15.40 -2.50
C ALA A 147 7.70 13.89 -2.49
N ILE A 148 6.49 13.47 -2.83
CA ILE A 148 6.11 12.06 -2.90
C ILE A 148 6.91 11.35 -4.00
N GLY A 149 7.02 11.92 -5.20
CA GLY A 149 7.74 11.31 -6.33
C GLY A 149 9.24 11.12 -6.03
N GLY A 150 9.89 12.12 -5.44
CA GLY A 150 11.30 12.03 -5.06
C GLY A 150 11.57 11.03 -3.95
N SER A 151 10.79 11.09 -2.88
CA SER A 151 10.91 10.15 -1.75
C SER A 151 10.59 8.71 -2.16
N SER A 152 9.61 8.49 -3.03
CA SER A 152 9.24 7.15 -3.52
C SER A 152 10.36 6.51 -4.32
N LEU A 153 11.07 7.27 -5.15
CA LEU A 153 12.20 6.75 -5.91
C LEU A 153 13.35 6.32 -4.99
N VAL A 154 13.71 7.16 -4.02
CA VAL A 154 14.76 6.84 -3.03
C VAL A 154 14.37 5.61 -2.22
N MET A 155 13.15 5.55 -1.74
CA MET A 155 12.64 4.39 -0.99
C MET A 155 12.60 3.10 -1.82
N ALA A 156 12.21 3.18 -3.10
CA ALA A 156 12.21 2.02 -3.99
C ALA A 156 13.66 1.49 -4.20
N ILE A 157 14.63 2.38 -4.42
CA ILE A 157 16.04 1.99 -4.57
C ILE A 157 16.57 1.34 -3.29
N LEU A 158 16.29 1.94 -2.12
CA LEU A 158 16.71 1.38 -0.83
C LEU A 158 16.08 0.01 -0.56
N LYS A 159 14.80 -0.18 -0.88
CA LYS A 159 14.11 -1.46 -0.70
C LYS A 159 14.62 -2.55 -1.62
N ILE A 160 14.87 -2.22 -2.89
CA ILE A 160 15.39 -3.19 -3.87
C ILE A 160 16.87 -3.54 -3.59
N GLY A 161 17.64 -2.56 -3.13
CA GLY A 161 19.06 -2.77 -2.79
C GLY A 161 19.29 -3.41 -1.42
N GLY A 162 18.29 -3.41 -0.54
CA GLY A 162 18.35 -4.00 0.81
C GLY A 162 17.74 -5.41 0.92
N ILE A 163 17.19 -5.95 -0.16
CA ILE A 163 16.70 -7.32 -0.28
C ILE A 163 17.74 -8.15 -1.02
#